data_c5a6389bf5cc2fad65df006737c88026
#
_entry.id   c5a6389bf5cc2fad65df006737c88026
#
_cell.length_a   1.000
_cell.length_b   1.000
_cell.length_c   1.000
_cell.angle_alpha   90.00
_cell.angle_beta   90.00
_cell.angle_gamma   90.00
#
_symmetry.space_group_name_H-M   'P 1'
#
loop_
_entity.id
_entity.type
_entity.pdbx_description
1 polymer ?
#
loop_
_entity_poly.entity_id
_entity_poly.type
_entity_poly.pdbx_seq_one_letter_code
_entity_poly.pdbx_strand_id
1 'polypeptide(L)'
;NITGAGHLSSDSDSGEDKMLKGAKREHKTVMQIADMYTKAFFEDCNKLNIKKPEIVVKATECIDEYIKIIETLLKKEYAYISNGNVYCDITKLKDYYALTNHKEDEMVVSVREGVEEDLGKKNQGDFVLWFTKSKFDDQELKWNSPWGIGYPGWHIECSGISILKLGEHLDIHCGGIDNIFPHHTNEIAQSESYLGHKWCNYWFHVEHLNDETGKMSKSKGEFLTVSLLEEKGYDPICYRLFCLQSHYRKQFLFSYDILVGAV
;
A
#
# COMPACT_ATOMS: atom_id res chain seq x y z
N ASN A 1 -3.17 6.37 -6.22
CA ASN A 1 -3.66 7.10 -5.05
C ASN A 1 -2.50 7.78 -4.31
N ILE A 2 -2.85 8.72 -3.46
CA ILE A 2 -1.92 9.35 -2.52
C ILE A 2 -2.40 8.98 -1.13
N THR A 3 -1.63 8.15 -0.45
CA THR A 3 -1.93 7.68 0.90
C THR A 3 -1.56 8.74 1.93
N GLY A 4 -2.48 9.11 2.77
CA GLY A 4 -2.29 10.10 3.84
C GLY A 4 -2.90 9.68 5.17
N ALA A 5 -3.56 8.52 5.22
CA ALA A 5 -4.26 8.04 6.40
C ALA A 5 -3.72 6.68 6.85
N GLY A 6 -3.48 6.51 8.15
CA GLY A 6 -3.34 5.22 8.79
C GLY A 6 -2.17 4.33 8.37
N HIS A 7 -1.11 4.87 7.77
CA HIS A 7 0.00 4.06 7.28
C HIS A 7 0.95 3.70 8.42
N LEU A 8 0.75 2.53 8.99
CA LEU A 8 1.61 1.99 10.04
C LEU A 8 2.97 1.54 9.48
N SER A 9 3.98 1.45 10.32
CA SER A 9 5.35 1.14 9.91
C SER A 9 5.56 -0.31 9.47
N SER A 10 4.59 -1.18 9.69
CA SER A 10 4.59 -2.57 9.22
C SER A 10 3.35 -2.89 8.39
N ASP A 11 3.50 -3.80 7.43
CA ASP A 11 2.41 -4.29 6.58
C ASP A 11 1.39 -5.17 7.36
N SER A 12 1.66 -5.41 8.65
CA SER A 12 0.86 -6.26 9.55
C SER A 12 0.03 -5.45 10.56
N ASP A 13 -0.44 -4.26 10.20
CA ASP A 13 -1.26 -3.38 11.05
C ASP A 13 -0.60 -3.05 12.40
N SER A 14 0.73 -3.07 12.48
CA SER A 14 1.51 -2.78 13.68
C SER A 14 2.62 -1.75 13.40
N GLY A 15 3.09 -1.06 14.43
CA GLY A 15 4.17 -0.09 14.32
C GLY A 15 3.70 1.37 14.41
N GLU A 16 4.66 2.30 14.49
CA GLU A 16 4.40 3.74 14.59
C GLU A 16 3.94 4.33 13.25
N ASP A 17 3.04 5.30 13.27
CA ASP A 17 2.60 6.02 12.07
C ASP A 17 3.78 6.79 11.45
N LYS A 18 4.15 6.40 10.22
CA LYS A 18 5.27 7.02 9.48
C LYS A 18 5.02 8.48 9.15
N MET A 19 3.75 8.85 8.88
CA MET A 19 3.38 10.22 8.52
C MET A 19 3.46 11.12 9.75
N LEU A 20 2.98 10.65 10.91
CA LEU A 20 3.05 11.39 12.16
C LEU A 20 4.50 11.61 12.61
N LYS A 21 5.36 10.60 12.45
CA LYS A 21 6.80 10.73 12.72
C LYS A 21 7.46 11.76 11.82
N GLY A 22 7.14 11.73 10.54
CA GLY A 22 7.59 12.74 9.56
C GLY A 22 7.10 14.15 9.93
N ALA A 23 5.83 14.28 10.27
CA ALA A 23 5.22 15.55 10.68
C ALA A 23 5.91 16.16 11.91
N LYS A 24 6.14 15.37 12.95
CA LYS A 24 6.86 15.80 14.16
C LYS A 24 8.28 16.25 13.83
N ARG A 25 9.02 15.50 13.00
CA ARG A 25 10.40 15.83 12.60
C ARG A 25 10.48 17.14 11.81
N GLU A 26 9.54 17.36 10.90
CA GLU A 26 9.53 18.53 10.00
C GLU A 26 8.74 19.71 10.55
N HIS A 27 8.17 19.60 11.75
CA HIS A 27 7.28 20.62 12.36
C HIS A 27 6.12 21.04 11.43
N LYS A 28 5.50 20.05 10.77
CA LYS A 28 4.39 20.21 9.83
C LYS A 28 3.22 19.33 10.22
N THR A 29 2.03 19.62 9.68
CA THR A 29 0.89 18.70 9.79
C THR A 29 1.10 17.48 8.87
N VAL A 30 0.41 16.37 9.14
CA VAL A 30 0.41 15.18 8.29
C VAL A 30 0.03 15.52 6.84
N MET A 31 -0.98 16.38 6.64
CA MET A 31 -1.40 16.82 5.31
C MET A 31 -0.34 17.66 4.59
N GLN A 32 0.36 18.54 5.29
CA GLN A 32 1.47 19.31 4.70
C GLN A 32 2.63 18.40 4.28
N ILE A 33 2.92 17.36 5.05
CA ILE A 33 3.91 16.35 4.69
C ILE A 33 3.47 15.58 3.43
N ALA A 34 2.21 15.13 3.38
CA ALA A 34 1.66 14.44 2.21
C ALA A 34 1.76 15.29 0.94
N ASP A 35 1.37 16.57 1.02
CA ASP A 35 1.43 17.50 -0.12
C ASP A 35 2.87 17.77 -0.57
N MET A 36 3.80 17.94 0.37
CA MET A 36 5.23 18.15 0.08
C MET A 36 5.83 16.95 -0.69
N TYR A 37 5.62 15.73 -0.19
CA TYR A 37 6.14 14.54 -0.87
C TYR A 37 5.41 14.21 -2.17
N THR A 38 4.11 14.53 -2.26
CA THR A 38 3.37 14.41 -3.52
C THR A 38 3.96 15.30 -4.61
N LYS A 39 4.29 16.56 -4.26
CA LYS A 39 4.93 17.49 -5.17
C LYS A 39 6.29 16.98 -5.62
N ALA A 40 7.16 16.58 -4.68
CA ALA A 40 8.47 16.03 -4.97
C ALA A 40 8.40 14.79 -5.87
N PHE A 41 7.44 13.88 -5.60
CA PHE A 41 7.23 12.69 -6.43
C PHE A 41 6.90 13.04 -7.89
N PHE A 42 5.99 13.99 -8.14
CA PHE A 42 5.64 14.37 -9.50
C PHE A 42 6.75 15.18 -10.20
N GLU A 43 7.54 15.95 -9.45
CA GLU A 43 8.75 16.62 -9.98
C GLU A 43 9.78 15.57 -10.43
N ASP A 44 10.03 14.54 -9.64
CA ASP A 44 10.93 13.43 -10.01
C ASP A 44 10.39 12.62 -11.19
N CYS A 45 9.08 12.32 -11.22
CA CYS A 45 8.44 11.69 -12.38
C CYS A 45 8.64 12.51 -13.66
N ASN A 46 8.51 13.84 -13.59
CA ASN A 46 8.73 14.72 -14.74
C ASN A 46 10.17 14.67 -15.24
N LYS A 47 11.16 14.69 -14.35
CA LYS A 47 12.59 14.55 -14.68
C LYS A 47 12.90 13.20 -15.35
N LEU A 48 12.19 12.15 -14.96
CA LEU A 48 12.26 10.82 -15.57
C LEU A 48 11.42 10.70 -16.85
N ASN A 49 10.80 11.78 -17.32
CA ASN A 49 9.87 11.79 -18.46
C ASN A 49 8.74 10.75 -18.31
N ILE A 50 8.20 10.58 -17.08
CA ILE A 50 7.06 9.75 -16.78
C ILE A 50 5.81 10.60 -16.89
N LYS A 51 4.88 10.18 -17.76
CA LYS A 51 3.61 10.87 -17.95
C LYS A 51 2.80 10.86 -16.64
N LYS A 52 2.28 12.03 -16.24
CA LYS A 52 1.41 12.13 -15.09
C LYS A 52 0.10 11.37 -15.35
N PRO A 53 -0.39 10.57 -14.39
CA PRO A 53 -1.70 9.91 -14.51
C PRO A 53 -2.83 10.93 -14.66
N GLU A 54 -3.86 10.58 -15.40
CA GLU A 54 -5.05 11.42 -15.57
C GLU A 54 -5.84 11.59 -14.26
N ILE A 55 -5.85 10.55 -13.42
CA ILE A 55 -6.57 10.54 -12.15
C ILE A 55 -5.58 10.34 -11.01
N VAL A 56 -5.50 11.32 -10.13
CA VAL A 56 -4.71 11.29 -8.90
C VAL A 56 -5.63 11.64 -7.75
N VAL A 57 -5.77 10.76 -6.77
CA VAL A 57 -6.74 10.88 -5.67
C VAL A 57 -6.03 10.73 -4.34
N LYS A 58 -6.36 11.59 -3.38
CA LYS A 58 -5.95 11.44 -1.99
C LYS A 58 -6.87 10.43 -1.30
N ALA A 59 -6.32 9.48 -0.57
CA ALA A 59 -7.10 8.48 0.18
C ALA A 59 -8.09 9.14 1.17
N THR A 60 -7.71 10.27 1.74
CA THR A 60 -8.54 11.06 2.67
C THR A 60 -9.79 11.69 2.04
N GLU A 61 -9.91 11.70 0.71
CA GLU A 61 -11.06 12.28 -0.01
C GLU A 61 -12.15 11.24 -0.33
N CYS A 62 -11.96 9.96 0.01
CA CYS A 62 -12.86 8.87 -0.36
C CYS A 62 -13.41 8.09 0.85
N ILE A 63 -13.44 8.70 2.01
CA ILE A 63 -13.85 8.04 3.28
C ILE A 63 -15.27 7.49 3.21
N ASP A 64 -16.22 8.23 2.64
CA ASP A 64 -17.62 7.80 2.53
C ASP A 64 -17.75 6.55 1.64
N GLU A 65 -16.91 6.43 0.60
CA GLU A 65 -16.90 5.24 -0.26
C GLU A 65 -16.37 4.01 0.48
N TYR A 66 -15.34 4.17 1.30
CA TYR A 66 -14.84 3.06 2.13
C TYR A 66 -15.90 2.59 3.11
N ILE A 67 -16.59 3.51 3.79
CA ILE A 67 -17.69 3.18 4.71
C ILE A 67 -18.78 2.41 3.97
N LYS A 68 -19.21 2.86 2.80
CA LYS A 68 -20.22 2.19 1.98
C LYS A 68 -19.83 0.76 1.58
N ILE A 69 -18.56 0.55 1.19
CA ILE A 69 -18.06 -0.79 0.86
C ILE A 69 -18.08 -1.67 2.11
N ILE A 70 -17.58 -1.18 3.24
CA ILE A 70 -17.52 -1.92 4.50
C ILE A 70 -18.93 -2.27 5.00
N GLU A 71 -19.91 -1.36 4.95
CA GLU A 71 -21.31 -1.65 5.28
C GLU A 71 -21.88 -2.77 4.43
N THR A 72 -21.55 -2.78 3.13
CA THR A 72 -21.97 -3.84 2.21
C THR A 72 -21.32 -5.18 2.55
N LEU A 73 -20.03 -5.19 2.88
CA LEU A 73 -19.33 -6.40 3.32
C LEU A 73 -19.91 -6.96 4.62
N LEU A 74 -20.24 -6.11 5.58
CA LEU A 74 -20.94 -6.50 6.82
C LEU A 74 -22.31 -7.09 6.52
N LYS A 75 -23.11 -6.44 5.65
CA LYS A 75 -24.44 -6.93 5.25
C LYS A 75 -24.38 -8.28 4.52
N LYS A 76 -23.33 -8.51 3.76
CA LYS A 76 -23.08 -9.79 3.05
C LYS A 76 -22.37 -10.83 3.92
N GLU A 77 -22.09 -10.54 5.19
CA GLU A 77 -21.40 -11.42 6.14
C GLU A 77 -19.94 -11.76 5.77
N TYR A 78 -19.30 -10.97 4.91
CA TYR A 78 -17.86 -11.07 4.63
C TYR A 78 -17.00 -10.26 5.62
N ALA A 79 -17.65 -9.47 6.47
CA ALA A 79 -17.00 -8.71 7.53
C ALA A 79 -17.75 -8.87 8.85
N TYR A 80 -17.06 -8.56 9.94
CA TYR A 80 -17.65 -8.59 11.29
C TYR A 80 -17.04 -7.50 12.16
N ILE A 81 -17.75 -7.16 13.25
CA ILE A 81 -17.29 -6.20 14.25
C ILE A 81 -16.80 -6.97 15.48
N SER A 82 -15.61 -6.64 15.95
CA SER A 82 -15.06 -7.16 17.20
C SER A 82 -14.23 -6.09 17.90
N ASN A 83 -14.41 -5.96 19.21
CA ASN A 83 -13.72 -4.96 20.06
C ASN A 83 -13.81 -3.50 19.54
N GLY A 84 -14.82 -3.20 18.71
CA GLY A 84 -15.04 -1.89 18.08
C GLY A 84 -14.44 -1.74 16.67
N ASN A 85 -13.50 -2.57 16.28
CA ASN A 85 -12.92 -2.58 14.92
C ASN A 85 -13.77 -3.43 13.97
N VAL A 86 -13.67 -3.15 12.68
CA VAL A 86 -14.29 -3.95 11.61
C VAL A 86 -13.23 -4.77 10.90
N TYR A 87 -13.44 -6.08 10.80
CA TYR A 87 -12.52 -7.02 10.17
C TYR A 87 -13.15 -7.71 8.97
N CYS A 88 -12.35 -8.02 7.97
CA CYS A 88 -12.71 -8.92 6.89
C CYS A 88 -12.48 -10.36 7.34
N ASP A 89 -13.48 -11.23 7.13
CA ASP A 89 -13.44 -12.67 7.45
C ASP A 89 -12.91 -13.46 6.25
N ILE A 90 -11.63 -13.80 6.26
CA ILE A 90 -11.00 -14.50 5.13
C ILE A 90 -11.52 -15.93 4.95
N THR A 91 -12.11 -16.54 5.98
CA THR A 91 -12.65 -17.91 5.90
C THR A 91 -13.90 -18.02 5.02
N LYS A 92 -14.54 -16.89 4.72
CA LYS A 92 -15.68 -16.81 3.81
C LYS A 92 -15.27 -16.87 2.32
N LEU A 93 -13.97 -16.77 2.03
CA LEU A 93 -13.41 -16.66 0.68
C LEU A 93 -12.88 -18.03 0.22
N LYS A 94 -13.36 -18.50 -0.95
CA LYS A 94 -12.96 -19.82 -1.46
C LYS A 94 -11.49 -19.87 -1.90
N ASP A 95 -11.00 -18.77 -2.47
CA ASP A 95 -9.68 -18.70 -3.11
C ASP A 95 -8.88 -17.49 -2.60
N TYR A 96 -8.83 -17.27 -1.28
CA TYR A 96 -8.14 -16.10 -0.70
C TYR A 96 -6.67 -16.00 -1.14
N TYR A 97 -5.98 -17.13 -1.27
CA TYR A 97 -4.57 -17.17 -1.67
C TYR A 97 -4.34 -17.29 -3.18
N ALA A 98 -5.34 -16.99 -4.03
CA ALA A 98 -5.26 -17.17 -5.49
C ALA A 98 -4.08 -16.43 -6.15
N LEU A 99 -3.61 -15.31 -5.59
CA LEU A 99 -2.46 -14.54 -6.08
C LEU A 99 -1.11 -15.10 -5.62
N THR A 100 -1.10 -15.93 -4.59
CA THR A 100 0.11 -16.52 -4.04
C THR A 100 0.23 -17.96 -4.51
N ASN A 101 1.47 -18.43 -4.72
CA ASN A 101 1.73 -19.84 -4.98
C ASN A 101 1.82 -20.67 -3.68
N HIS A 102 1.48 -20.04 -2.54
CA HIS A 102 1.57 -20.68 -1.21
C HIS A 102 0.25 -21.37 -0.87
N LYS A 103 0.36 -22.49 -0.15
CA LYS A 103 -0.80 -23.13 0.46
C LYS A 103 -1.12 -22.47 1.79
N GLU A 104 -2.38 -22.59 2.20
CA GLU A 104 -2.89 -22.02 3.45
C GLU A 104 -2.02 -22.36 4.67
N ASP A 105 -1.55 -23.61 4.78
CA ASP A 105 -0.69 -24.10 5.87
C ASP A 105 0.70 -23.44 5.92
N GLU A 106 1.22 -22.98 4.78
CA GLU A 106 2.54 -22.34 4.70
C GLU A 106 2.48 -20.87 5.10
N MET A 107 1.33 -20.21 4.90
CA MET A 107 1.14 -18.79 5.20
C MET A 107 0.89 -18.52 6.68
N VAL A 108 0.33 -19.49 7.42
CA VAL A 108 0.18 -19.41 8.89
C VAL A 108 1.53 -19.32 9.60
N VAL A 109 2.58 -19.89 9.02
CA VAL A 109 3.96 -19.82 9.55
C VAL A 109 4.63 -18.47 9.26
N SER A 110 4.15 -17.72 8.28
CA SER A 110 4.70 -16.41 7.89
C SER A 110 4.21 -15.24 8.76
N VAL A 111 3.49 -15.49 9.84
CA VAL A 111 3.22 -14.47 10.85
C VAL A 111 4.56 -14.08 11.48
N ARG A 112 5.03 -12.89 11.09
CA ARG A 112 6.33 -12.35 11.51
C ARG A 112 6.44 -12.42 13.03
N GLU A 113 7.54 -12.97 13.53
CA GLU A 113 7.90 -12.93 14.95
C GLU A 113 7.76 -11.49 15.47
N GLY A 114 6.98 -11.29 16.52
CA GLY A 114 6.78 -9.98 17.16
C GLY A 114 5.47 -9.26 16.85
N VAL A 115 4.55 -9.84 16.07
CA VAL A 115 3.18 -9.33 15.95
C VAL A 115 2.40 -9.81 17.17
N GLU A 116 2.01 -8.88 18.05
CA GLU A 116 1.10 -9.20 19.15
C GLU A 116 -0.26 -9.65 18.60
N GLU A 117 -0.78 -10.76 19.13
CA GLU A 117 -2.09 -11.26 18.76
C GLU A 117 -3.17 -10.19 18.96
N ASP A 118 -3.88 -9.86 17.90
CA ASP A 118 -5.11 -9.07 18.00
C ASP A 118 -6.25 -9.98 18.41
N LEU A 119 -6.53 -9.99 19.73
CA LEU A 119 -7.61 -10.79 20.32
C LEU A 119 -9.01 -10.45 19.77
N GLY A 120 -9.13 -9.43 18.93
CA GLY A 120 -10.37 -9.09 18.23
C GLY A 120 -10.62 -9.95 16.99
N LYS A 121 -9.61 -10.57 16.42
CA LYS A 121 -9.72 -11.39 15.22
C LYS A 121 -10.33 -12.75 15.52
N LYS A 122 -11.22 -13.22 14.64
CA LYS A 122 -11.73 -14.61 14.67
C LYS A 122 -10.68 -15.58 14.14
N ASN A 123 -9.96 -15.17 13.12
CA ASN A 123 -8.89 -15.92 12.49
C ASN A 123 -7.64 -15.03 12.37
N GLN A 124 -6.49 -15.61 12.51
CA GLN A 124 -5.23 -14.87 12.51
C GLN A 124 -4.98 -14.12 11.19
N GLY A 125 -5.44 -14.64 10.06
CA GLY A 125 -5.34 -14.03 8.74
C GLY A 125 -6.36 -12.92 8.47
N ASP A 126 -7.37 -12.73 9.32
CA ASP A 126 -8.34 -11.65 9.14
C ASP A 126 -7.63 -10.28 9.19
N PHE A 127 -8.10 -9.33 8.41
CA PHE A 127 -7.49 -8.00 8.34
C PHE A 127 -8.50 -6.89 8.61
N VAL A 128 -8.00 -5.77 9.12
CA VAL A 128 -8.83 -4.65 9.53
C VAL A 128 -9.31 -3.85 8.33
N LEU A 129 -10.60 -3.58 8.27
CA LEU A 129 -11.24 -2.68 7.30
C LEU A 129 -11.43 -1.28 7.89
N TRP A 130 -11.71 -1.18 9.20
CA TRP A 130 -11.87 0.08 9.90
C TRP A 130 -11.39 -0.03 11.35
N PHE A 131 -10.50 0.87 11.74
CA PHE A 131 -10.01 1.00 13.10
C PHE A 131 -10.81 2.02 13.88
N THR A 132 -11.42 1.65 15.00
CA THR A 132 -11.93 2.58 16.03
C THR A 132 -11.05 2.56 17.27
N LYS A 133 -10.35 1.45 17.50
CA LYS A 133 -9.38 1.27 18.57
C LYS A 133 -8.10 0.72 17.96
N SER A 134 -7.02 1.44 18.13
CA SER A 134 -5.68 0.94 17.81
C SER A 134 -4.77 1.17 19.00
N LYS A 135 -3.65 0.47 19.06
CA LYS A 135 -2.59 0.73 20.04
C LYS A 135 -1.98 2.13 19.90
N PHE A 136 -2.27 2.80 18.80
CA PHE A 136 -1.76 4.12 18.44
C PHE A 136 -2.89 5.15 18.56
N ASP A 137 -3.16 5.59 19.79
CA ASP A 137 -4.13 6.65 20.06
C ASP A 137 -3.75 8.01 19.42
N ASP A 138 -2.50 8.14 18.98
CA ASP A 138 -1.92 9.36 18.40
C ASP A 138 -2.26 9.58 16.93
N GLN A 139 -3.11 8.75 16.30
CA GLN A 139 -3.53 8.96 14.91
C GLN A 139 -4.24 10.31 14.77
N GLU A 140 -3.63 11.23 14.00
CA GLU A 140 -4.15 12.60 13.83
C GLU A 140 -5.40 12.64 12.96
N LEU A 141 -5.47 11.78 11.94
CA LEU A 141 -6.56 11.76 10.98
C LEU A 141 -7.59 10.67 11.34
N LYS A 142 -8.75 11.11 11.82
CA LYS A 142 -9.89 10.25 12.17
C LYS A 142 -11.18 10.82 11.62
N TRP A 143 -12.10 9.95 11.24
CA TRP A 143 -13.40 10.30 10.69
C TRP A 143 -14.53 9.60 11.44
N ASN A 144 -15.72 10.19 11.36
CA ASN A 144 -16.94 9.55 11.86
C ASN A 144 -17.31 8.37 10.97
N SER A 145 -17.75 7.27 11.58
CA SER A 145 -18.32 6.13 10.89
C SER A 145 -19.48 5.53 11.69
N PRO A 146 -20.29 4.63 11.11
CA PRO A 146 -21.35 3.90 11.84
C PRO A 146 -20.81 3.08 13.03
N TRP A 147 -19.52 2.75 13.03
CA TRP A 147 -18.86 1.93 14.07
C TRP A 147 -18.15 2.77 15.13
N GLY A 148 -18.06 4.06 14.91
CA GLY A 148 -17.38 5.03 15.80
C GLY A 148 -16.36 5.89 15.06
N ILE A 149 -15.73 6.80 15.80
CA ILE A 149 -14.65 7.64 15.28
C ILE A 149 -13.41 6.76 15.06
N GLY A 150 -12.82 6.83 13.85
CA GLY A 150 -11.71 5.99 13.47
C GLY A 150 -11.13 6.28 12.10
N TYR A 151 -10.44 5.31 11.51
CA TYR A 151 -9.79 5.46 10.21
C TYR A 151 -9.81 4.14 9.43
N PRO A 152 -9.73 4.19 8.08
CA PRO A 152 -9.73 2.98 7.26
C PRO A 152 -8.46 2.15 7.44
N GLY A 153 -8.56 0.84 7.24
CA GLY A 153 -7.42 -0.02 7.00
C GLY A 153 -6.75 0.32 5.66
N TRP A 154 -5.48 -0.04 5.50
CA TRP A 154 -4.72 0.31 4.30
C TRP A 154 -5.31 -0.25 2.99
N HIS A 155 -5.80 -1.49 3.02
CA HIS A 155 -6.23 -2.19 1.81
C HIS A 155 -7.54 -1.64 1.22
N ILE A 156 -8.46 -1.14 2.06
CA ILE A 156 -9.74 -0.60 1.60
C ILE A 156 -9.59 0.71 0.82
N GLU A 157 -8.53 1.46 1.06
CA GLU A 157 -8.25 2.70 0.33
C GLU A 157 -8.07 2.42 -1.16
N CYS A 158 -7.21 1.47 -1.51
CA CYS A 158 -6.92 1.14 -2.91
C CYS A 158 -8.13 0.55 -3.63
N SER A 159 -8.85 -0.37 -2.99
CA SER A 159 -10.09 -0.92 -3.55
C SER A 159 -11.15 0.15 -3.76
N GLY A 160 -11.43 0.98 -2.74
CA GLY A 160 -12.48 2.00 -2.80
C GLY A 160 -12.19 3.06 -3.84
N ILE A 161 -10.95 3.57 -3.91
CA ILE A 161 -10.55 4.56 -4.92
C ILE A 161 -10.64 3.98 -6.33
N SER A 162 -10.16 2.76 -6.54
CA SER A 162 -10.17 2.12 -7.86
C SER A 162 -11.58 1.87 -8.34
N ILE A 163 -12.46 1.33 -7.51
CA ILE A 163 -13.87 1.09 -7.84
C ILE A 163 -14.58 2.42 -8.14
N LEU A 164 -14.37 3.45 -7.30
CA LEU A 164 -15.00 4.76 -7.48
C LEU A 164 -14.58 5.46 -8.77
N LYS A 165 -13.30 5.37 -9.16
CA LYS A 165 -12.72 6.16 -10.26
C LYS A 165 -12.61 5.40 -11.58
N LEU A 166 -12.45 4.08 -11.53
CA LEU A 166 -12.20 3.23 -12.70
C LEU A 166 -13.35 2.24 -12.95
N GLY A 167 -14.30 2.12 -12.01
CA GLY A 167 -15.45 1.22 -12.12
C GLY A 167 -15.21 -0.18 -11.55
N GLU A 168 -16.19 -1.04 -11.80
CA GLU A 168 -16.27 -2.36 -11.18
C GLU A 168 -15.38 -3.43 -11.87
N HIS A 169 -14.78 -3.08 -13.00
CA HIS A 169 -13.84 -3.94 -13.74
C HIS A 169 -12.56 -3.19 -14.01
N LEU A 170 -11.47 -3.72 -13.48
CA LEU A 170 -10.14 -3.17 -13.64
C LEU A 170 -9.33 -4.05 -14.60
N ASP A 171 -8.72 -3.45 -15.62
CA ASP A 171 -7.93 -4.21 -16.58
C ASP A 171 -6.60 -4.63 -15.96
N ILE A 172 -5.84 -3.69 -15.41
CA ILE A 172 -4.51 -3.93 -14.87
C ILE A 172 -4.36 -3.24 -13.51
N HIS A 173 -3.89 -3.97 -12.51
CA HIS A 173 -3.47 -3.44 -11.22
C HIS A 173 -1.98 -3.69 -11.00
N CYS A 174 -1.24 -2.64 -10.62
CA CYS A 174 0.22 -2.68 -10.52
C CYS A 174 0.70 -2.43 -9.10
N GLY A 175 1.80 -3.09 -8.72
CA GLY A 175 2.49 -2.84 -7.46
C GLY A 175 3.88 -3.46 -7.41
N GLY A 176 4.56 -3.36 -6.28
CA GLY A 176 5.77 -4.12 -6.00
C GLY A 176 5.45 -5.59 -5.71
N ILE A 177 6.46 -6.44 -5.78
CA ILE A 177 6.30 -7.88 -5.47
C ILE A 177 5.86 -8.10 -4.02
N ASP A 178 6.22 -7.20 -3.12
CA ASP A 178 5.82 -7.18 -1.71
C ASP A 178 4.33 -6.87 -1.51
N ASN A 179 3.65 -6.31 -2.50
CA ASN A 179 2.21 -6.10 -2.47
C ASN A 179 1.38 -7.36 -2.81
N ILE A 180 1.98 -8.43 -3.36
CA ILE A 180 1.24 -9.67 -3.64
C ILE A 180 0.52 -10.13 -2.39
N PHE A 181 1.25 -10.17 -1.27
CA PHE A 181 0.71 -10.55 0.03
C PHE A 181 1.29 -9.63 1.13
N PRO A 182 0.43 -9.08 1.99
CA PRO A 182 -1.02 -9.28 2.04
C PRO A 182 -1.83 -8.29 1.18
N HIS A 183 -1.25 -7.19 0.66
CA HIS A 183 -1.98 -6.02 0.18
C HIS A 183 -2.96 -6.35 -0.97
N HIS A 184 -2.45 -6.81 -2.12
CA HIS A 184 -3.30 -7.12 -3.28
C HIS A 184 -4.22 -8.33 -3.04
N THR A 185 -3.76 -9.31 -2.25
CA THR A 185 -4.61 -10.42 -1.81
C THR A 185 -5.82 -9.91 -1.02
N ASN A 186 -5.62 -8.96 -0.11
CA ASN A 186 -6.69 -8.34 0.66
C ASN A 186 -7.58 -7.42 -0.20
N GLU A 187 -7.01 -6.75 -1.19
CA GLU A 187 -7.81 -5.97 -2.15
C GLU A 187 -8.74 -6.87 -2.98
N ILE A 188 -8.27 -8.02 -3.46
CA ILE A 188 -9.12 -9.01 -4.15
C ILE A 188 -10.23 -9.45 -3.21
N ALA A 189 -9.88 -9.86 -2.00
CA ALA A 189 -10.81 -10.36 -0.99
C ALA A 189 -11.99 -9.40 -0.78
N GLN A 190 -11.70 -8.13 -0.50
CA GLN A 190 -12.73 -7.14 -0.21
C GLN A 190 -13.47 -6.66 -1.47
N SER A 191 -12.76 -6.44 -2.59
CA SER A 191 -13.38 -5.96 -3.83
C SER A 191 -14.32 -6.98 -4.44
N GLU A 192 -13.88 -8.24 -4.59
CA GLU A 192 -14.70 -9.28 -5.21
C GLU A 192 -15.87 -9.71 -4.29
N SER A 193 -15.70 -9.68 -2.98
CA SER A 193 -16.80 -9.88 -2.03
C SER A 193 -17.82 -8.74 -2.10
N TYR A 194 -17.37 -7.50 -2.24
CA TYR A 194 -18.24 -6.34 -2.41
C TYR A 194 -19.01 -6.41 -3.74
N LEU A 195 -18.33 -6.63 -4.85
CA LEU A 195 -18.89 -6.62 -6.20
C LEU A 195 -19.69 -7.89 -6.51
N GLY A 196 -19.22 -9.06 -6.07
CA GLY A 196 -19.81 -10.37 -6.37
C GLY A 196 -19.29 -10.99 -7.68
N HIS A 197 -18.24 -10.44 -8.26
CA HIS A 197 -17.57 -10.94 -9.46
C HIS A 197 -16.09 -10.62 -9.44
N LYS A 198 -15.32 -11.20 -10.37
CA LYS A 198 -13.89 -10.92 -10.54
C LYS A 198 -13.69 -9.43 -10.84
N TRP A 199 -12.83 -8.78 -10.04
CA TRP A 199 -12.60 -7.34 -10.12
C TRP A 199 -11.50 -6.96 -11.11
N CYS A 200 -10.31 -7.59 -11.03
CA CYS A 200 -9.15 -7.23 -11.83
C CYS A 200 -8.70 -8.38 -12.74
N ASN A 201 -8.42 -8.07 -14.03
CA ASN A 201 -8.00 -9.06 -15.01
C ASN A 201 -6.54 -9.43 -14.88
N TYR A 202 -5.64 -8.43 -14.76
CA TYR A 202 -4.20 -8.63 -14.77
C TYR A 202 -3.54 -7.94 -13.57
N TRP A 203 -2.74 -8.71 -12.83
CA TRP A 203 -1.92 -8.26 -11.73
C TRP A 203 -0.47 -8.14 -12.18
N PHE A 204 0.11 -6.95 -12.05
CA PHE A 204 1.47 -6.67 -12.53
C PHE A 204 2.35 -6.30 -11.34
N HIS A 205 3.33 -7.16 -11.05
CA HIS A 205 4.23 -6.99 -9.90
C HIS A 205 5.68 -6.80 -10.36
N VAL A 206 6.31 -5.76 -9.83
CA VAL A 206 7.70 -5.38 -10.17
C VAL A 206 8.61 -5.78 -9.02
N GLU A 207 9.74 -6.39 -9.36
CA GLU A 207 10.78 -6.75 -8.40
C GLU A 207 11.50 -5.52 -7.82
N HIS A 208 12.18 -5.74 -6.69
CA HIS A 208 12.90 -4.69 -5.99
C HIS A 208 14.16 -4.26 -6.73
N LEU A 209 14.46 -2.98 -6.63
CA LEU A 209 15.77 -2.42 -6.89
C LEU A 209 16.63 -2.61 -5.65
N ASN A 210 17.75 -3.29 -5.81
CA ASN A 210 18.74 -3.53 -4.75
C ASN A 210 20.01 -2.73 -5.02
N ASP A 211 20.78 -2.45 -3.99
CA ASP A 211 22.17 -2.05 -4.07
C ASP A 211 23.07 -3.22 -3.60
N GLU A 212 24.39 -3.03 -3.61
CA GLU A 212 25.36 -4.04 -3.17
C GLU A 212 25.16 -4.49 -1.70
N THR A 213 24.42 -3.73 -0.90
CA THR A 213 24.09 -4.04 0.49
C THR A 213 22.73 -4.73 0.66
N GLY A 214 22.00 -4.98 -0.43
CA GLY A 214 20.67 -5.59 -0.49
C GLY A 214 19.56 -4.61 -0.85
N LYS A 215 18.35 -4.79 -0.34
CA LYS A 215 17.20 -3.90 -0.62
C LYS A 215 17.55 -2.46 -0.20
N MET A 216 17.44 -1.52 -1.13
CA MET A 216 17.59 -0.10 -0.83
C MET A 216 16.58 0.35 0.23
N SER A 217 17.06 0.95 1.30
CA SER A 217 16.17 1.45 2.35
C SER A 217 16.66 2.79 2.91
N LYS A 218 15.72 3.66 3.27
CA LYS A 218 15.99 4.98 3.87
C LYS A 218 16.80 4.93 5.17
N SER A 219 16.77 3.81 5.88
CA SER A 219 17.44 3.63 7.17
C SER A 219 18.96 3.42 7.07
N LYS A 220 19.50 3.15 5.87
CA LYS A 220 20.92 2.82 5.65
C LYS A 220 21.81 4.02 5.27
N GLY A 221 21.29 5.24 5.26
CA GLY A 221 22.07 6.47 5.05
C GLY A 221 21.96 7.07 3.65
N GLU A 222 22.71 6.62 2.67
CA GLU A 222 22.61 7.15 1.29
C GLU A 222 21.44 6.49 0.57
N PHE A 223 20.28 7.16 0.53
CA PHE A 223 19.14 6.73 -0.22
C PHE A 223 19.18 7.33 -1.64
N LEU A 224 19.15 6.49 -2.66
CA LEU A 224 19.13 6.95 -4.05
C LEU A 224 17.85 7.77 -4.34
N THR A 225 18.04 9.02 -4.70
CA THR A 225 16.98 9.93 -5.16
C THR A 225 17.35 10.46 -6.54
N VAL A 226 16.35 10.98 -7.26
CA VAL A 226 16.62 11.64 -8.56
C VAL A 226 17.52 12.86 -8.37
N SER A 227 17.33 13.62 -7.31
CA SER A 227 18.18 14.77 -6.95
C SER A 227 19.65 14.36 -6.74
N LEU A 228 19.87 13.23 -6.06
CA LEU A 228 21.26 12.74 -5.85
C LEU A 228 21.93 12.32 -7.16
N LEU A 229 21.18 11.80 -8.12
CA LEU A 229 21.72 11.51 -9.46
C LEU A 229 22.17 12.80 -10.16
N GLU A 230 21.33 13.84 -10.11
CA GLU A 230 21.66 15.17 -10.69
C GLU A 230 22.88 15.80 -10.01
N GLU A 231 22.96 15.77 -8.68
CA GLU A 231 24.10 16.25 -7.90
C GLU A 231 25.41 15.54 -8.28
N LYS A 232 25.34 14.25 -8.63
CA LYS A 232 26.48 13.46 -9.10
C LYS A 232 26.75 13.64 -10.62
N GLY A 233 25.97 14.48 -11.31
CA GLY A 233 26.16 14.81 -12.73
C GLY A 233 25.51 13.83 -13.71
N TYR A 234 24.62 12.95 -13.25
CA TYR A 234 23.87 12.03 -14.12
C TYR A 234 22.55 12.64 -14.58
N ASP A 235 22.24 12.47 -15.86
CA ASP A 235 20.90 12.79 -16.37
C ASP A 235 19.89 11.76 -15.81
N PRO A 236 18.76 12.19 -15.21
CA PRO A 236 17.73 11.29 -14.72
C PRO A 236 17.22 10.26 -15.76
N ILE A 237 17.25 10.61 -17.05
CA ILE A 237 16.85 9.71 -18.14
C ILE A 237 17.72 8.46 -18.21
N CYS A 238 19.00 8.54 -17.83
CA CYS A 238 19.89 7.37 -17.75
C CYS A 238 19.37 6.33 -16.76
N TYR A 239 18.83 6.78 -15.62
CA TYR A 239 18.20 5.89 -14.65
C TYR A 239 16.94 5.23 -15.21
N ARG A 240 16.11 5.97 -15.95
CA ARG A 240 14.96 5.39 -16.62
C ARG A 240 15.38 4.32 -17.63
N LEU A 241 16.39 4.62 -18.46
CA LEU A 241 16.94 3.65 -19.43
C LEU A 241 17.46 2.40 -18.72
N PHE A 242 18.23 2.57 -17.66
CA PHE A 242 18.69 1.47 -16.81
C PHE A 242 17.54 0.58 -16.35
N CYS A 243 16.44 1.15 -15.80
CA CYS A 243 15.27 0.39 -15.37
C CYS A 243 14.60 -0.38 -16.53
N LEU A 244 14.59 0.19 -17.75
CA LEU A 244 13.95 -0.43 -18.91
C LEU A 244 14.79 -1.52 -19.57
N GLN A 245 16.08 -1.62 -19.29
CA GLN A 245 16.98 -2.65 -19.85
C GLN A 245 16.79 -4.03 -19.22
N SER A 246 16.05 -4.14 -18.14
CA SER A 246 15.84 -5.40 -17.46
C SER A 246 14.35 -5.79 -17.41
N HIS A 247 14.12 -7.07 -17.27
CA HIS A 247 12.77 -7.59 -17.14
C HIS A 247 12.23 -7.27 -15.74
N TYR A 248 11.01 -6.77 -15.63
CA TYR A 248 10.38 -6.29 -14.38
C TYR A 248 10.28 -7.37 -13.27
N ARG A 249 10.34 -8.66 -13.62
CA ARG A 249 10.34 -9.79 -12.67
C ARG A 249 11.74 -10.23 -12.21
N LYS A 250 12.79 -9.52 -12.62
CA LYS A 250 14.15 -9.79 -12.16
C LYS A 250 14.55 -8.75 -11.14
N GLN A 251 15.19 -9.20 -10.08
CA GLN A 251 15.84 -8.31 -9.14
C GLN A 251 16.91 -7.49 -9.84
N PHE A 252 16.93 -6.22 -9.54
CA PHE A 252 17.84 -5.25 -10.09
C PHE A 252 18.92 -4.90 -9.10
N LEU A 253 20.16 -4.90 -9.54
CA LEU A 253 21.28 -4.36 -8.78
C LEU A 253 21.67 -3.01 -9.37
N PHE A 254 21.51 -1.94 -8.58
CA PHE A 254 21.94 -0.62 -8.94
C PHE A 254 23.42 -0.43 -8.60
N SER A 255 24.18 0.09 -9.55
CA SER A 255 25.50 0.70 -9.32
C SER A 255 25.68 1.88 -10.26
N TYR A 256 26.50 2.85 -9.87
CA TYR A 256 26.81 3.98 -10.73
C TYR A 256 27.57 3.57 -11.99
N ASP A 257 28.41 2.54 -11.93
CA ASP A 257 29.17 2.05 -13.10
C ASP A 257 28.22 1.50 -14.19
N ILE A 258 27.15 0.81 -13.78
CA ILE A 258 26.13 0.32 -14.71
C ILE A 258 25.36 1.51 -15.33
N LEU A 259 25.12 2.56 -14.55
CA LEU A 259 24.44 3.75 -15.05
C LEU A 259 25.26 4.49 -16.11
N VAL A 260 26.58 4.57 -15.96
CA VAL A 260 27.50 5.13 -16.98
C VAL A 260 27.46 4.35 -18.29
N GLY A 261 27.33 3.01 -18.21
CA GLY A 261 27.21 2.16 -19.41
C GLY A 261 25.85 2.27 -20.12
N ALA A 262 24.88 2.98 -19.56
CA ALA A 262 23.55 3.24 -20.14
C ALA A 262 23.51 4.57 -20.93
N VAL A 263 24.59 5.33 -20.94
CA VAL A 263 24.81 6.57 -21.72
C VAL A 263 25.62 6.21 -22.95
#